data_67e5dc6147e4a0fac133a157a75e8804
#
_entry.id   67e5dc6147e4a0fac133a157a75e8804
#
_cell.length_a   1.000
_cell.length_b   1.000
_cell.length_c   1.000
_cell.angle_alpha   90.00
_cell.angle_beta   90.00
_cell.angle_gamma   90.00
#
_symmetry.space_group_name_H-M   'P 1'
#
loop_
_entity.id
_entity.type
_entity.pdbx_description
1 polymer ?
#
loop_
_entity_poly.entity_id
_entity_poly.type
_entity_poly.pdbx_seq_one_letter_code
_entity_poly.pdbx_strand_id
1 'polypeptide(L)'
;MKAVVRGLAAAFLTLMIIAPASAQIDTAAREAYLVDMSTGTVLLDKNGDRAMPPASMSKIMTVYAVFDRIRQGRLSLDDHLPVSERAWRMGGSKMFVELGSEIRVEDLLRGVIVQSEIGRASCRER
;
A
#
# COMPACT_ATOMS: atom_id res chain seq x y z
N MET A 1 35.12 -3.46 -54.66
CA MET A 1 35.54 -3.51 -53.27
C MET A 1 35.18 -2.29 -52.43
N LYS A 2 35.42 -1.05 -52.88
CA LYS A 2 35.10 0.17 -52.08
C LYS A 2 33.62 0.39 -51.81
N ALA A 3 32.71 -0.02 -52.70
CA ALA A 3 31.26 0.10 -52.51
C ALA A 3 30.69 -0.87 -51.46
N VAL A 4 31.19 -2.13 -51.44
CA VAL A 4 30.79 -3.16 -50.48
C VAL A 4 31.23 -2.79 -49.03
N VAL A 5 32.43 -2.25 -48.91
CA VAL A 5 32.96 -1.81 -47.59
C VAL A 5 32.17 -0.63 -47.04
N ARG A 6 31.74 0.31 -47.94
CA ARG A 6 30.86 1.45 -47.52
C ARG A 6 29.47 0.97 -47.09
N GLY A 7 28.89 -0.03 -47.75
CA GLY A 7 27.60 -0.61 -47.39
C GLY A 7 27.64 -1.32 -46.06
N LEU A 8 28.68 -2.11 -45.79
CA LEU A 8 28.89 -2.78 -44.51
C LEU A 8 29.13 -1.82 -43.36
N ALA A 9 29.87 -0.73 -43.57
CA ALA A 9 30.11 0.28 -42.55
C ALA A 9 28.81 1.04 -42.20
N ALA A 10 27.97 1.35 -43.20
CA ALA A 10 26.68 2.00 -42.96
C ALA A 10 25.70 1.07 -42.21
N ALA A 11 25.65 -0.21 -42.54
CA ALA A 11 24.81 -1.19 -41.84
C ALA A 11 25.28 -1.42 -40.40
N PHE A 12 26.57 -1.38 -40.14
CA PHE A 12 27.11 -1.51 -38.76
C PHE A 12 26.82 -0.26 -37.93
N LEU A 13 26.82 0.92 -38.53
CA LEU A 13 26.51 2.18 -37.85
C LEU A 13 25.03 2.28 -37.46
N THR A 14 24.12 1.73 -38.28
CA THR A 14 22.67 1.70 -37.96
C THR A 14 22.34 0.68 -36.88
N LEU A 15 23.09 -0.39 -36.72
CA LEU A 15 22.87 -1.40 -35.69
C LEU A 15 23.27 -0.92 -34.29
N MET A 16 24.15 0.08 -34.18
CA MET A 16 24.60 0.64 -32.90
C MET A 16 23.61 1.64 -32.27
N ILE A 17 22.54 2.04 -32.96
CA ILE A 17 21.62 3.09 -32.49
C ILE A 17 20.40 2.51 -31.76
N ILE A 18 20.26 1.17 -31.71
CA ILE A 18 19.19 0.54 -30.93
C ILE A 18 19.67 0.38 -29.48
N ALA A 19 19.88 1.48 -28.80
CA ALA A 19 19.99 1.46 -27.35
C ALA A 19 18.59 1.14 -26.78
N PRO A 20 18.44 0.17 -25.86
CA PRO A 20 17.17 -0.05 -25.19
C PRO A 20 16.79 1.25 -24.48
N ALA A 21 15.68 1.86 -24.87
CA ALA A 21 15.11 2.99 -24.15
C ALA A 21 14.56 2.44 -22.83
N SER A 22 15.38 2.47 -21.78
CA SER A 22 14.89 2.22 -20.43
C SER A 22 14.07 3.43 -20.03
N ALA A 23 12.76 3.30 -20.02
CA ALA A 23 11.86 4.27 -19.41
C ALA A 23 12.14 4.24 -17.89
N GLN A 24 13.00 5.14 -17.43
CA GLN A 24 13.30 5.27 -16.01
C GLN A 24 12.12 5.98 -15.34
N ILE A 25 11.39 5.24 -14.48
CA ILE A 25 10.36 5.83 -13.64
C ILE A 25 11.07 6.66 -12.56
N ASP A 26 10.94 8.00 -12.65
CA ASP A 26 11.46 8.90 -11.63
C ASP A 26 10.39 9.21 -10.60
N THR A 27 10.78 9.31 -9.33
CA THR A 27 9.89 9.63 -8.22
C THR A 27 10.61 10.44 -7.16
N ALA A 28 9.92 11.44 -6.59
CA ALA A 28 10.39 12.22 -5.45
C ALA A 28 10.32 11.45 -4.12
N ALA A 29 9.74 10.27 -4.08
CA ALA A 29 9.72 9.43 -2.89
C ALA A 29 11.15 9.04 -2.48
N ARG A 30 11.40 8.96 -1.17
CA ARG A 30 12.69 8.50 -0.64
C ARG A 30 12.88 7.01 -0.79
N GLU A 31 11.80 6.26 -0.63
CA GLU A 31 11.72 4.83 -0.81
C GLU A 31 10.56 4.52 -1.76
N ALA A 32 10.81 3.64 -2.75
CA ALA A 32 9.78 3.18 -3.69
C ALA A 32 10.11 1.77 -4.18
N TYR A 33 9.11 0.90 -4.21
CA TYR A 33 9.23 -0.45 -4.74
C TYR A 33 7.98 -0.79 -5.56
N LEU A 34 8.18 -1.12 -6.83
CA LEU A 34 7.09 -1.43 -7.75
C LEU A 34 7.37 -2.76 -8.43
N VAL A 35 6.41 -3.67 -8.35
CA VAL A 35 6.49 -5.01 -8.93
C VAL A 35 5.29 -5.24 -9.83
N ASP A 36 5.54 -5.81 -11.00
CA ASP A 36 4.49 -6.42 -11.81
C ASP A 36 4.12 -7.77 -11.17
N MET A 37 2.92 -7.83 -10.60
CA MET A 37 2.43 -9.03 -9.90
C MET A 37 2.18 -10.22 -10.83
N SER A 38 2.03 -10.00 -12.14
CA SER A 38 1.80 -11.07 -13.10
C SER A 38 3.08 -11.79 -13.49
N THR A 39 4.18 -11.06 -13.56
CA THR A 39 5.49 -11.56 -14.00
C THR A 39 6.51 -11.71 -12.88
N GLY A 40 6.28 -11.06 -11.73
CA GLY A 40 7.24 -10.92 -10.65
C GLY A 40 8.38 -9.93 -10.96
N THR A 41 8.30 -9.21 -12.08
CA THR A 41 9.36 -8.30 -12.51
C THR A 41 9.36 -7.04 -11.65
N VAL A 42 10.51 -6.68 -11.09
CA VAL A 42 10.70 -5.41 -10.39
C VAL A 42 10.84 -4.30 -11.41
N LEU A 43 9.87 -3.38 -11.43
CA LEU A 43 9.82 -2.24 -12.34
C LEU A 43 10.53 -1.01 -11.77
N LEU A 44 10.57 -0.88 -10.46
CA LEU A 44 11.28 0.17 -9.74
C LEU A 44 11.72 -0.35 -8.38
N ASP A 45 12.99 -0.16 -8.07
CA ASP A 45 13.54 -0.36 -6.74
C ASP A 45 14.37 0.87 -6.36
N LYS A 46 13.86 1.64 -5.41
CA LYS A 46 14.54 2.79 -4.82
C LYS A 46 14.55 2.60 -3.32
N ASN A 47 15.67 2.10 -2.79
CA ASN A 47 15.81 1.78 -1.37
C ASN A 47 14.70 0.86 -0.82
N GLY A 48 14.24 -0.13 -1.62
CA GLY A 48 13.12 -0.99 -1.28
C GLY A 48 13.31 -1.81 0.00
N ASP A 49 14.54 -2.14 0.34
CA ASP A 49 14.91 -2.89 1.56
C ASP A 49 15.02 -2.00 2.81
N ARG A 50 14.89 -0.68 2.66
CA ARG A 50 15.02 0.23 3.79
C ARG A 50 13.78 0.19 4.68
N ALA A 51 13.99 -0.13 5.95
CA ALA A 51 12.92 -0.09 6.94
C ALA A 51 12.40 1.34 7.12
N MET A 52 11.09 1.52 6.97
CA MET A 52 10.40 2.80 7.17
C MET A 52 9.11 2.62 7.98
N PRO A 53 8.67 3.65 8.73
CA PRO A 53 7.38 3.61 9.40
C PRO A 53 6.26 3.46 8.36
N PRO A 54 5.33 2.51 8.53
CA PRO A 54 4.26 2.25 7.56
C PRO A 54 3.20 3.36 7.53
N ALA A 55 3.19 4.27 8.49
CA ALA A 55 2.20 5.34 8.64
C ALA A 55 0.76 4.80 8.49
N SER A 56 -0.07 5.41 7.64
CA SER A 56 -1.46 4.96 7.41
C SER A 56 -1.58 3.60 6.72
N MET A 57 -0.50 3.07 6.12
CA MET A 57 -0.52 1.73 5.54
C MET A 57 -0.73 0.63 6.59
N SER A 58 -0.42 0.88 7.88
CA SER A 58 -0.73 -0.03 8.97
C SER A 58 -2.23 -0.37 9.07
N LYS A 59 -3.10 0.53 8.59
CA LYS A 59 -4.56 0.34 8.55
C LYS A 59 -4.98 -0.81 7.64
N ILE A 60 -4.21 -1.09 6.59
CA ILE A 60 -4.45 -2.23 5.70
C ILE A 60 -4.41 -3.54 6.52
N MET A 61 -3.42 -3.68 7.41
CA MET A 61 -3.34 -4.85 8.30
C MET A 61 -4.48 -4.91 9.31
N THR A 62 -4.92 -3.76 9.82
CA THR A 62 -6.09 -3.70 10.71
C THR A 62 -7.35 -4.20 9.99
N VAL A 63 -7.61 -3.68 8.79
CA VAL A 63 -8.76 -4.10 7.96
C VAL A 63 -8.66 -5.58 7.60
N TYR A 64 -7.49 -6.05 7.20
CA TYR A 64 -7.24 -7.46 6.92
C TYR A 64 -7.56 -8.35 8.12
N ALA A 65 -7.08 -8.00 9.32
CA ALA A 65 -7.34 -8.76 10.54
C ALA A 65 -8.84 -8.80 10.90
N VAL A 66 -9.57 -7.70 10.69
CA VAL A 66 -11.02 -7.64 10.89
C VAL A 66 -11.73 -8.57 9.90
N PHE A 67 -11.43 -8.51 8.62
CA PHE A 67 -12.04 -9.39 7.61
C PHE A 67 -11.68 -10.86 7.85
N ASP A 68 -10.47 -11.17 8.31
CA ASP A 68 -10.12 -12.54 8.66
C ASP A 68 -10.95 -13.07 9.82
N ARG A 69 -11.22 -12.26 10.86
CA ARG A 69 -12.11 -12.62 11.97
C ARG A 69 -13.58 -12.81 11.51
N ILE A 70 -14.05 -11.96 10.59
CA ILE A 70 -15.38 -12.12 9.99
C ILE A 70 -15.47 -13.44 9.22
N ARG A 71 -14.47 -13.74 8.39
CA ARG A 71 -14.38 -14.99 7.63
C ARG A 71 -14.38 -16.22 8.54
N GLN A 72 -13.77 -16.12 9.73
CA GLN A 72 -13.75 -17.20 10.73
C GLN A 72 -15.04 -17.29 11.57
N GLY A 73 -16.03 -16.43 11.33
CA GLY A 73 -17.26 -16.36 12.11
C GLY A 73 -17.08 -15.85 13.55
N ARG A 74 -15.95 -15.24 13.85
CA ARG A 74 -15.62 -14.69 15.19
C ARG A 74 -16.06 -13.24 15.36
N LEU A 75 -16.48 -12.59 14.30
CA LEU A 75 -16.94 -11.22 14.26
C LEU A 75 -17.96 -11.09 13.15
N SER A 76 -18.98 -10.22 13.33
CA SER A 76 -19.94 -9.84 12.31
C SER A 76 -19.84 -8.37 12.00
N LEU A 77 -20.25 -7.96 10.80
CA LEU A 77 -20.38 -6.56 10.43
C LEU A 77 -21.40 -5.81 11.30
N ASP A 78 -22.40 -6.55 11.82
CA ASP A 78 -23.46 -6.01 12.65
C ASP A 78 -23.11 -6.01 14.15
N ASP A 79 -21.99 -6.61 14.53
CA ASP A 79 -21.54 -6.56 15.93
C ASP A 79 -21.22 -5.14 16.34
N HIS A 80 -21.48 -4.81 17.61
CA HIS A 80 -21.20 -3.52 18.19
C HIS A 80 -20.02 -3.61 19.14
N LEU A 81 -19.05 -2.72 18.98
CA LEU A 81 -17.84 -2.67 19.79
C LEU A 81 -17.84 -1.43 20.67
N PRO A 82 -17.56 -1.57 21.98
CA PRO A 82 -17.50 -0.44 22.89
C PRO A 82 -16.25 0.42 22.65
N VAL A 83 -16.43 1.74 22.70
CA VAL A 83 -15.34 2.71 22.63
C VAL A 83 -14.61 2.73 23.97
N SER A 84 -13.43 2.12 24.03
CA SER A 84 -12.62 2.11 25.25
C SER A 84 -11.99 3.48 25.53
N GLU A 85 -11.71 3.76 26.80
CA GLU A 85 -11.04 5.00 27.20
C GLU A 85 -9.66 5.16 26.54
N ARG A 86 -8.91 4.07 26.39
CA ARG A 86 -7.63 4.07 25.69
C ARG A 86 -7.78 4.50 24.24
N ALA A 87 -8.74 3.93 23.52
CA ALA A 87 -9.03 4.28 22.15
C ALA A 87 -9.52 5.73 22.04
N TRP A 88 -10.34 6.17 22.99
CA TRP A 88 -10.85 7.54 23.04
C TRP A 88 -9.74 8.58 23.26
N ARG A 89 -8.71 8.28 24.06
CA ARG A 89 -7.57 9.16 24.35
C ARG A 89 -6.49 9.15 23.25
N MET A 90 -6.49 8.15 22.35
CA MET A 90 -5.49 8.08 21.29
C MET A 90 -5.58 9.31 20.36
N GLY A 91 -4.41 9.85 20.00
CA GLY A 91 -4.27 10.96 19.05
C GLY A 91 -4.46 10.52 17.60
N GLY A 92 -4.36 11.46 16.65
CA GLY A 92 -4.45 11.22 15.20
C GLY A 92 -5.84 11.45 14.63
N SER A 93 -6.06 10.99 13.39
CA SER A 93 -7.38 11.05 12.74
C SER A 93 -8.40 10.22 13.52
N LYS A 94 -9.54 10.80 13.85
CA LYS A 94 -10.51 10.22 14.79
C LYS A 94 -11.92 10.30 14.23
N MET A 95 -12.68 9.22 14.36
CA MET A 95 -14.14 9.33 14.33
C MET A 95 -14.63 10.08 15.57
N PHE A 96 -15.60 10.97 15.41
CA PHE A 96 -16.24 11.68 16.51
C PHE A 96 -17.21 10.75 17.23
N VAL A 97 -16.68 9.91 18.12
CA VAL A 97 -17.45 8.96 18.91
C VAL A 97 -17.34 9.27 20.39
N GLU A 98 -18.40 9.07 21.13
CA GLU A 98 -18.43 9.31 22.56
C GLU A 98 -17.78 8.15 23.34
N LEU A 99 -17.17 8.48 24.48
CA LEU A 99 -16.63 7.47 25.37
C LEU A 99 -17.75 6.55 25.89
N GLY A 100 -17.53 5.24 25.79
CA GLY A 100 -18.50 4.25 26.25
C GLY A 100 -19.66 4.01 25.27
N SER A 101 -19.73 4.71 24.14
CA SER A 101 -20.68 4.36 23.08
C SER A 101 -20.30 3.04 22.41
N GLU A 102 -21.29 2.41 21.79
CA GLU A 102 -21.11 1.20 20.98
C GLU A 102 -21.24 1.54 19.51
N ILE A 103 -20.31 1.06 18.69
CA ILE A 103 -20.27 1.36 17.26
C ILE A 103 -20.24 0.06 16.48
N ARG A 104 -21.06 -0.01 15.44
CA ARG A 104 -21.13 -1.16 14.55
C ARG A 104 -19.81 -1.37 13.80
N VAL A 105 -19.38 -2.62 13.66
CA VAL A 105 -18.12 -2.99 12.99
C VAL A 105 -18.09 -2.45 11.56
N GLU A 106 -19.19 -2.50 10.82
CA GLU A 106 -19.29 -1.95 9.48
C GLU A 106 -18.94 -0.44 9.44
N ASP A 107 -19.46 0.33 10.39
CA ASP A 107 -19.22 1.79 10.44
C ASP A 107 -17.77 2.11 10.82
N LEU A 108 -17.17 1.31 11.70
CA LEU A 108 -15.75 1.40 12.01
C LEU A 108 -14.87 1.11 10.79
N LEU A 109 -15.18 0.05 10.02
CA LEU A 109 -14.48 -0.27 8.79
C LEU A 109 -14.60 0.85 7.76
N ARG A 110 -15.79 1.42 7.57
CA ARG A 110 -16.00 2.57 6.67
C ARG A 110 -15.15 3.76 7.08
N GLY A 111 -15.08 4.08 8.37
CA GLY A 111 -14.23 5.16 8.90
C GLY A 111 -12.75 4.93 8.59
N VAL A 112 -12.25 3.70 8.78
CA VAL A 112 -10.86 3.35 8.49
C VAL A 112 -10.56 3.41 6.99
N ILE A 113 -11.43 2.87 6.14
CA ILE A 113 -11.19 2.72 4.70
C ILE A 113 -11.37 4.05 3.97
N VAL A 114 -12.46 4.78 4.25
CA VAL A 114 -12.85 5.97 3.50
C VAL A 114 -12.17 7.23 4.03
N GLN A 115 -12.19 7.42 5.36
CA GLN A 115 -11.68 8.63 6.00
C GLN A 115 -10.25 8.48 6.53
N SER A 116 -9.68 7.27 6.39
CA SER A 116 -8.36 6.94 6.96
C SER A 116 -8.29 7.22 8.47
N GLU A 117 -9.40 7.17 9.15
CA GLU A 117 -9.49 7.35 10.59
C GLU A 117 -9.34 6.01 11.29
N ILE A 118 -8.29 5.83 12.09
CA ILE A 118 -8.32 4.79 13.11
C ILE A 118 -9.17 5.37 14.23
N GLY A 119 -10.47 5.14 14.09
CA GLY A 119 -11.41 5.46 15.13
C GLY A 119 -11.01 4.73 16.39
N ARG A 120 -11.29 5.30 17.50
CA ARG A 120 -11.22 4.91 18.91
C ARG A 120 -11.71 3.49 19.26
N ALA A 121 -11.79 2.60 18.27
CA ALA A 121 -12.13 1.19 18.46
C ALA A 121 -10.86 0.36 18.59
N SER A 122 -10.23 0.42 19.74
CA SER A 122 -9.28 -0.60 20.16
C SER A 122 -10.11 -1.79 20.66
N CYS A 123 -10.24 -2.83 19.84
CA CYS A 123 -10.71 -4.12 20.33
C CYS A 123 -9.79 -4.55 21.47
N ARG A 124 -10.35 -4.67 22.65
CA ARG A 124 -9.65 -5.27 23.79
C ARG A 124 -9.53 -6.75 23.48
N GLU A 125 -8.32 -7.19 23.13
CA GLU A 125 -8.01 -8.61 23.21
C GLU A 125 -8.11 -9.03 24.68
N ARG A 126 -9.05 -9.96 24.94
CA ARG A 126 -9.08 -10.74 26.17
C ARG A 126 -8.27 -12.00 25.96
#